data_181820174b3b61919d6cd1da935ce5b7
#
_entry.id   181820174b3b61919d6cd1da935ce5b7
#
_cell.length_a   1.000
_cell.length_b   1.000
_cell.length_c   1.000
_cell.angle_alpha   90.00
_cell.angle_beta   90.00
_cell.angle_gamma   90.00
#
_symmetry.space_group_name_H-M   'P 1'
#
loop_
_entity.id
_entity.type
_entity.pdbx_description
1 polymer ?
#
loop_
_entity_poly.entity_id
_entity_poly.type
_entity_poly.pdbx_seq_one_letter_code
_entity_poly.pdbx_strand_id
1 'polypeptide(L)'
;DEKYMTKDPENRLLWSQNRQRLGAEAVRDSVLMVSGQLDREMGGTLLMTGNRGYVTNDQSNNQARYDRPRRSVYLPIIRNAMYELFSAFDYNDPSIHIARRPSTVVPHQALYFLNSPMVLNASEIIVDQALAEKASDSDRLDRIYQQILCRNATAEEKQRAMNYFEKVRQWRNSSGRQEDFSDQQMWHSFCQTLLASSEFLYLD
;
A
#
# COMPACT_ATOMS: atom_id res chain seq x y z
N ASP A 1 21.32 16.44 4.21
CA ASP A 1 22.46 17.18 4.79
C ASP A 1 22.05 18.65 4.91
N GLU A 2 21.86 19.16 6.16
CA GLU A 2 21.39 20.53 6.47
C GLU A 2 22.22 21.62 5.80
N LYS A 3 23.50 21.37 5.58
CA LYS A 3 24.42 22.32 4.91
C LYS A 3 24.00 22.59 3.46
N TYR A 4 23.56 21.57 2.74
CA TYR A 4 23.11 21.74 1.36
C TYR A 4 21.69 22.30 1.31
N MET A 5 20.83 21.87 2.23
CA MET A 5 19.47 22.41 2.36
C MET A 5 19.46 23.92 2.62
N THR A 6 20.44 24.43 3.40
CA THR A 6 20.57 25.87 3.67
C THR A 6 21.09 26.64 2.45
N LYS A 7 21.94 26.02 1.61
CA LYS A 7 22.53 26.69 0.42
C LYS A 7 21.63 26.65 -0.80
N ASP A 8 20.87 25.58 -0.96
CA ASP A 8 20.00 25.37 -2.11
C ASP A 8 18.68 24.70 -1.65
N PRO A 9 17.82 25.46 -0.95
CA PRO A 9 16.56 24.94 -0.42
C PRO A 9 15.59 24.45 -1.51
N GLU A 10 15.71 24.99 -2.74
CA GLU A 10 14.89 24.60 -3.88
C GLU A 10 15.45 23.38 -4.64
N ASN A 11 16.57 22.81 -4.18
CA ASN A 11 17.24 21.68 -4.81
C ASN A 11 17.54 21.88 -6.33
N ARG A 12 17.88 23.10 -6.72
CA ARG A 12 18.17 23.45 -8.13
C ARG A 12 19.46 22.81 -8.65
N LEU A 13 20.39 22.52 -7.74
CA LEU A 13 21.66 21.88 -8.04
C LEU A 13 21.61 20.34 -7.85
N LEU A 14 20.42 19.79 -7.63
CA LEU A 14 20.16 18.34 -7.50
C LEU A 14 21.08 17.65 -6.45
N TRP A 15 21.29 18.29 -5.31
CA TRP A 15 22.07 17.74 -4.21
C TRP A 15 21.35 16.59 -3.47
N SER A 16 20.03 16.49 -3.64
CA SER A 16 19.21 15.37 -3.19
C SER A 16 18.21 14.97 -4.27
N GLN A 17 17.68 13.76 -4.17
CA GLN A 17 16.54 13.35 -4.98
C GLN A 17 15.28 14.10 -4.52
N ASN A 18 14.53 14.66 -5.46
CA ASN A 18 13.23 15.24 -5.13
C ASN A 18 12.26 14.14 -4.73
N ARG A 19 11.59 14.34 -3.62
CA ARG A 19 10.58 13.40 -3.11
C ARG A 19 9.49 13.19 -4.15
N GLN A 20 9.26 11.94 -4.52
CA GLN A 20 8.30 11.57 -5.55
C GLN A 20 7.35 10.49 -5.06
N ARG A 21 6.04 10.73 -5.17
CA ARG A 21 5.05 9.71 -4.86
C ARG A 21 5.09 8.59 -5.90
N LEU A 22 4.94 7.35 -5.44
CA LEU A 22 4.76 6.20 -6.31
C LEU A 22 3.50 6.35 -7.19
N GLY A 23 3.60 5.94 -8.45
CA GLY A 23 2.45 5.84 -9.33
C GLY A 23 1.52 4.68 -8.92
N ALA A 24 0.28 4.71 -9.39
CA ALA A 24 -0.76 3.76 -9.02
C ALA A 24 -0.35 2.29 -9.18
N GLU A 25 0.34 1.97 -10.28
CA GLU A 25 0.83 0.63 -10.55
C GLU A 25 1.90 0.20 -9.56
N ALA A 26 2.83 1.11 -9.24
CA ALA A 26 3.91 0.84 -8.29
C ALA A 26 3.36 0.70 -6.86
N VAL A 27 2.40 1.52 -6.45
CA VAL A 27 1.70 1.41 -5.16
C VAL A 27 1.10 0.01 -5.01
N ARG A 28 0.34 -0.45 -6.01
CA ARG A 28 -0.27 -1.77 -5.97
C ARG A 28 0.77 -2.88 -5.92
N ASP A 29 1.75 -2.84 -6.81
CA ASP A 29 2.78 -3.87 -6.90
C ASP A 29 3.64 -3.90 -5.64
N SER A 30 3.90 -2.75 -4.99
CA SER A 30 4.60 -2.68 -3.70
C SER A 30 3.81 -3.38 -2.59
N VAL A 31 2.49 -3.14 -2.46
CA VAL A 31 1.65 -3.83 -1.45
C VAL A 31 1.69 -5.34 -1.65
N LEU A 32 1.54 -5.82 -2.90
CA LEU A 32 1.62 -7.24 -3.22
C LEU A 32 3.03 -7.82 -2.99
N MET A 33 4.07 -7.02 -3.26
CA MET A 33 5.46 -7.44 -3.07
C MET A 33 5.80 -7.64 -1.60
N VAL A 34 5.49 -6.65 -0.75
CA VAL A 34 5.85 -6.71 0.67
C VAL A 34 5.04 -7.76 1.42
N SER A 35 3.84 -8.11 0.96
CA SER A 35 3.05 -9.23 1.49
C SER A 35 3.47 -10.60 0.93
N GLY A 36 4.38 -10.63 -0.06
CA GLY A 36 4.81 -11.88 -0.71
C GLY A 36 3.80 -12.45 -1.71
N GLN A 37 2.76 -11.71 -2.04
CA GLN A 37 1.68 -12.17 -2.94
C GLN A 37 1.97 -11.90 -4.41
N LEU A 38 2.96 -11.04 -4.75
CA LEU A 38 3.18 -10.59 -6.13
C LEU A 38 3.60 -11.76 -7.03
N ASP A 39 2.74 -12.10 -7.97
CA ASP A 39 3.06 -13.01 -9.06
C ASP A 39 3.88 -12.28 -10.12
N ARG A 40 5.13 -12.74 -10.31
CA ARG A 40 6.11 -12.16 -11.26
C ARG A 40 6.13 -12.84 -12.63
N GLU A 41 5.22 -13.77 -12.89
CA GLU A 41 5.11 -14.42 -14.19
C GLU A 41 5.03 -13.36 -15.31
N MET A 42 5.76 -13.59 -16.39
CA MET A 42 5.79 -12.68 -17.53
C MET A 42 4.95 -13.20 -18.68
N GLY A 43 4.39 -12.25 -19.46
CA GLY A 43 3.62 -12.58 -20.66
C GLY A 43 2.15 -12.94 -20.37
N GLY A 44 1.44 -13.33 -21.40
CA GLY A 44 0.02 -13.62 -21.34
C GLY A 44 -0.88 -12.37 -21.20
N THR A 45 -2.16 -12.59 -20.99
CA THR A 45 -3.17 -11.55 -20.78
C THR A 45 -4.13 -11.94 -19.67
N LEU A 46 -4.58 -10.96 -18.91
CA LEU A 46 -5.64 -11.12 -17.92
C LEU A 46 -7.03 -10.76 -18.49
N LEU A 47 -7.12 -10.39 -19.77
CA LEU A 47 -8.40 -10.21 -20.44
C LEU A 47 -9.09 -11.57 -20.60
N MET A 48 -10.38 -11.63 -20.24
CA MET A 48 -11.21 -12.83 -20.34
C MET A 48 -11.89 -12.98 -21.71
N THR A 49 -11.81 -11.94 -22.53
CA THR A 49 -12.40 -11.89 -23.87
C THR A 49 -11.35 -12.20 -24.94
N GLY A 50 -11.79 -12.82 -26.04
CA GLY A 50 -10.93 -13.06 -27.20
C GLY A 50 -10.46 -11.75 -27.85
N ASN A 51 -9.47 -11.86 -28.74
CA ASN A 51 -8.95 -10.72 -29.49
C ASN A 51 -10.08 -9.98 -30.23
N ARG A 52 -10.15 -8.64 -30.05
CA ARG A 52 -11.20 -7.76 -30.56
C ARG A 52 -12.59 -7.93 -29.93
N GLY A 53 -12.74 -8.77 -28.90
CA GLY A 53 -13.98 -8.84 -28.13
C GLY A 53 -14.16 -7.61 -27.23
N TYR A 54 -15.41 -7.21 -26.99
CA TYR A 54 -15.73 -6.16 -26.04
C TYR A 54 -15.63 -6.70 -24.61
N VAL A 55 -14.89 -6.00 -23.75
CA VAL A 55 -14.78 -6.35 -22.32
C VAL A 55 -15.99 -5.83 -21.55
N THR A 56 -16.42 -4.62 -21.87
CA THR A 56 -17.65 -4.01 -21.36
C THR A 56 -18.29 -3.15 -22.45
N ASN A 57 -19.61 -2.96 -22.36
CA ASN A 57 -20.35 -1.91 -23.03
C ASN A 57 -21.30 -1.27 -22.01
N ASP A 58 -22.05 -0.23 -22.40
CA ASP A 58 -22.95 0.48 -21.49
C ASP A 58 -24.09 -0.41 -20.92
N GLN A 59 -24.27 -1.60 -21.47
CA GLN A 59 -25.31 -2.56 -21.08
C GLN A 59 -24.75 -3.85 -20.47
N SER A 60 -23.46 -4.10 -20.53
CA SER A 60 -22.82 -5.31 -20.02
C SER A 60 -22.08 -5.07 -18.72
N ASN A 61 -22.05 -6.08 -17.85
CA ASN A 61 -21.24 -6.07 -16.65
C ASN A 61 -19.75 -6.10 -17.01
N ASN A 62 -18.94 -5.34 -16.24
CA ASN A 62 -17.50 -5.42 -16.35
C ASN A 62 -17.03 -6.82 -15.94
N GLN A 63 -16.38 -7.54 -16.86
CA GLN A 63 -15.80 -8.86 -16.62
C GLN A 63 -14.32 -8.79 -16.22
N ALA A 64 -13.71 -7.61 -16.20
CA ALA A 64 -12.33 -7.47 -15.78
C ALA A 64 -12.16 -7.83 -14.30
N ARG A 65 -11.16 -8.61 -14.02
CA ARG A 65 -10.80 -8.98 -12.65
C ARG A 65 -9.50 -8.32 -12.27
N TYR A 66 -9.53 -7.54 -11.20
CA TYR A 66 -8.38 -6.81 -10.65
C TYR A 66 -7.81 -7.49 -9.40
N ASP A 67 -8.42 -8.57 -8.94
CA ASP A 67 -8.03 -9.38 -7.77
C ASP A 67 -6.85 -10.33 -8.03
N ARG A 68 -6.39 -10.42 -9.28
CA ARG A 68 -5.23 -11.23 -9.64
C ARG A 68 -3.94 -10.62 -9.11
N PRO A 69 -3.06 -11.38 -8.41
CA PRO A 69 -1.85 -10.84 -7.79
C PRO A 69 -0.70 -10.58 -8.77
N ARG A 70 -0.95 -10.60 -10.08
CA ARG A 70 0.05 -10.30 -11.10
C ARG A 70 0.45 -8.83 -11.09
N ARG A 71 1.64 -8.54 -11.64
CA ARG A 71 2.13 -7.17 -11.81
C ARG A 71 1.10 -6.31 -12.55
N SER A 72 0.96 -5.08 -12.11
CA SER A 72 -0.03 -4.13 -12.61
C SER A 72 0.07 -3.87 -14.12
N VAL A 73 1.24 -4.05 -14.72
CA VAL A 73 1.45 -3.92 -16.17
C VAL A 73 0.60 -4.91 -16.99
N TYR A 74 0.15 -6.00 -16.39
CA TYR A 74 -0.72 -7.01 -17.05
C TYR A 74 -2.21 -6.79 -16.79
N LEU A 75 -2.58 -5.84 -15.93
CA LEU A 75 -3.98 -5.55 -15.66
C LEU A 75 -4.64 -4.85 -16.86
N PRO A 76 -5.86 -5.25 -17.21
CA PRO A 76 -6.60 -4.58 -18.29
C PRO A 76 -7.02 -3.17 -17.87
N ILE A 77 -6.86 -2.21 -18.76
CA ILE A 77 -7.37 -0.85 -18.59
C ILE A 77 -8.65 -0.69 -19.40
N ILE A 78 -9.76 -0.52 -18.70
CA ILE A 78 -11.09 -0.43 -19.28
C ILE A 78 -11.63 0.97 -19.07
N ARG A 79 -12.00 1.67 -20.14
CA ARG A 79 -12.36 3.11 -20.12
C ARG A 79 -13.48 3.45 -19.14
N ASN A 80 -14.54 2.67 -19.18
CA ASN A 80 -15.75 2.90 -18.37
C ASN A 80 -15.78 2.07 -17.07
N ALA A 81 -14.68 1.41 -16.72
CA ALA A 81 -14.57 0.57 -15.53
C ALA A 81 -13.13 0.59 -14.99
N MET A 82 -12.66 1.78 -14.62
CA MET A 82 -11.32 1.95 -14.06
C MET A 82 -11.20 1.23 -12.72
N TYR A 83 -10.07 0.56 -12.51
CA TYR A 83 -9.74 -0.04 -11.23
C TYR A 83 -9.65 1.04 -10.14
N GLU A 84 -10.32 0.81 -9.01
CA GLU A 84 -10.47 1.79 -7.93
C GLU A 84 -9.13 2.35 -7.44
N LEU A 85 -8.12 1.50 -7.22
CA LEU A 85 -6.78 1.94 -6.84
C LEU A 85 -6.18 2.89 -7.88
N PHE A 86 -6.35 2.55 -9.16
CA PHE A 86 -5.82 3.38 -10.23
C PHE A 86 -6.48 4.76 -10.26
N SER A 87 -7.79 4.81 -10.04
CA SER A 87 -8.52 6.08 -9.92
C SER A 87 -8.07 6.89 -8.70
N ALA A 88 -7.84 6.24 -7.56
CA ALA A 88 -7.40 6.90 -6.33
C ALA A 88 -5.97 7.46 -6.41
N PHE A 89 -5.08 6.84 -7.22
CA PHE A 89 -3.67 7.18 -7.33
C PHE A 89 -3.27 7.81 -8.67
N ASP A 90 -4.18 8.62 -9.25
CA ASP A 90 -3.93 9.43 -10.43
C ASP A 90 -3.47 8.65 -11.66
N TYR A 91 -4.00 7.43 -11.87
CA TYR A 91 -3.80 6.76 -13.14
C TYR A 91 -4.47 7.54 -14.26
N ASN A 92 -3.85 7.56 -15.43
CA ASN A 92 -4.39 8.29 -16.57
C ASN A 92 -5.75 7.74 -17.01
N ASP A 93 -6.72 8.64 -17.23
CA ASP A 93 -7.92 8.29 -17.96
C ASP A 93 -7.52 7.91 -19.42
N PRO A 94 -7.81 6.67 -19.86
CA PRO A 94 -7.45 6.22 -21.21
C PRO A 94 -8.23 6.92 -22.32
N SER A 95 -9.21 7.77 -21.97
CA SER A 95 -10.00 8.57 -22.93
C SER A 95 -9.38 9.93 -23.23
N ILE A 96 -8.38 10.37 -22.44
CA ILE A 96 -7.82 11.73 -22.49
C ILE A 96 -6.33 11.68 -22.78
N HIS A 97 -5.88 12.48 -23.73
CA HIS A 97 -4.45 12.68 -23.98
C HIS A 97 -3.88 13.66 -22.97
N ILE A 98 -2.95 13.20 -22.13
CA ILE A 98 -2.25 14.04 -21.17
C ILE A 98 -0.73 13.92 -21.36
N ALA A 99 -0.04 15.06 -21.27
CA ALA A 99 1.41 15.11 -21.43
C ALA A 99 2.15 14.56 -20.20
N ARG A 100 1.57 14.71 -19.00
CA ARG A 100 2.16 14.28 -17.74
C ARG A 100 1.05 13.83 -16.79
N ARG A 101 1.27 12.72 -16.10
CA ARG A 101 0.36 12.28 -15.02
C ARG A 101 0.32 13.30 -13.90
N PRO A 102 -0.84 13.67 -13.39
CA PRO A 102 -0.94 14.41 -12.14
C PRO A 102 -0.36 13.60 -10.98
N SER A 103 0.01 14.29 -9.92
CA SER A 103 0.37 13.67 -8.64
C SER A 103 -0.32 14.47 -7.55
N THR A 104 -1.49 14.04 -7.16
CA THR A 104 -2.31 14.70 -6.14
C THR A 104 -2.12 14.03 -4.79
N VAL A 105 -2.34 14.77 -3.71
CA VAL A 105 -2.44 14.25 -2.35
C VAL A 105 -3.85 14.53 -1.87
N VAL A 106 -4.67 13.49 -1.85
CA VAL A 106 -6.09 13.62 -1.53
C VAL A 106 -6.51 12.61 -0.45
N PRO A 107 -7.51 12.93 0.38
CA PRO A 107 -7.97 12.05 1.46
C PRO A 107 -8.41 10.65 0.97
N HIS A 108 -8.88 10.52 -0.26
CA HIS A 108 -9.31 9.24 -0.84
C HIS A 108 -8.18 8.20 -0.87
N GLN A 109 -6.92 8.63 -1.01
CA GLN A 109 -5.76 7.73 -0.98
C GLN A 109 -5.59 7.08 0.39
N ALA A 110 -5.69 7.88 1.46
CA ALA A 110 -5.65 7.36 2.82
C ALA A 110 -6.85 6.45 3.11
N LEU A 111 -8.05 6.85 2.69
CA LEU A 111 -9.27 6.03 2.84
C LEU A 111 -9.16 4.71 2.08
N TYR A 112 -8.54 4.70 0.91
CA TYR A 112 -8.26 3.48 0.18
C TYR A 112 -7.42 2.51 1.02
N PHE A 113 -6.31 2.99 1.60
CA PHE A 113 -5.45 2.15 2.44
C PHE A 113 -6.13 1.64 3.71
N LEU A 114 -7.08 2.40 4.24
CA LEU A 114 -7.83 2.00 5.44
C LEU A 114 -8.95 0.98 5.16
N ASN A 115 -9.45 0.91 3.92
CA ASN A 115 -10.67 0.13 3.62
C ASN A 115 -10.48 -0.92 2.51
N SER A 116 -9.38 -0.87 1.75
CA SER A 116 -9.17 -1.80 0.63
C SER A 116 -8.97 -3.22 1.10
N PRO A 117 -9.77 -4.19 0.61
CA PRO A 117 -9.57 -5.60 0.91
C PRO A 117 -8.16 -6.11 0.56
N MET A 118 -7.53 -5.55 -0.48
CA MET A 118 -6.17 -5.89 -0.86
C MET A 118 -5.16 -5.49 0.22
N VAL A 119 -5.28 -4.28 0.78
CA VAL A 119 -4.38 -3.79 1.84
C VAL A 119 -4.63 -4.51 3.15
N LEU A 120 -5.89 -4.75 3.50
CA LEU A 120 -6.26 -5.54 4.68
C LEU A 120 -5.65 -6.93 4.62
N ASN A 121 -5.88 -7.66 3.53
CA ASN A 121 -5.30 -8.99 3.33
C ASN A 121 -3.76 -8.99 3.34
N ALA A 122 -3.13 -7.97 2.72
CA ALA A 122 -1.68 -7.83 2.78
C ALA A 122 -1.17 -7.64 4.21
N SER A 123 -1.84 -6.80 5.01
CA SER A 123 -1.49 -6.58 6.42
C SER A 123 -1.66 -7.85 7.27
N GLU A 124 -2.71 -8.63 7.02
CA GLU A 124 -2.93 -9.94 7.67
C GLU A 124 -1.78 -10.89 7.39
N ILE A 125 -1.42 -11.08 6.13
CA ILE A 125 -0.33 -11.98 5.74
C ILE A 125 1.01 -11.56 6.36
N ILE A 126 1.34 -10.27 6.33
CA ILE A 126 2.58 -9.75 6.92
C ILE A 126 2.63 -10.02 8.43
N VAL A 127 1.53 -9.77 9.12
CA VAL A 127 1.42 -9.98 10.57
C VAL A 127 1.45 -11.46 10.93
N ASP A 128 0.75 -12.31 10.19
CA ASP A 128 0.75 -13.75 10.43
C ASP A 128 2.17 -14.33 10.29
N GLN A 129 2.93 -13.88 9.29
CA GLN A 129 4.33 -14.25 9.14
C GLN A 129 5.20 -13.77 10.30
N ALA A 130 4.97 -12.54 10.81
CA ALA A 130 5.72 -12.00 11.95
C ALA A 130 5.34 -12.68 13.28
N LEU A 131 4.10 -13.09 13.46
CA LEU A 131 3.61 -13.77 14.67
C LEU A 131 3.91 -15.27 14.70
N ALA A 132 4.13 -15.90 13.54
CA ALA A 132 4.47 -17.32 13.46
C ALA A 132 5.79 -17.66 14.17
N GLU A 133 6.68 -16.72 14.34
CA GLU A 133 7.95 -16.89 15.01
C GLU A 133 7.84 -16.56 16.51
N LYS A 134 8.51 -17.37 17.34
CA LYS A 134 8.65 -17.09 18.79
C LYS A 134 9.69 -15.98 19.00
N ALA A 135 9.27 -14.75 18.83
CA ALA A 135 10.10 -13.56 18.95
C ALA A 135 9.48 -12.56 19.93
N SER A 136 10.29 -11.63 20.41
CA SER A 136 9.78 -10.50 21.21
C SER A 136 8.97 -9.54 20.34
N ASP A 137 8.11 -8.71 20.94
CA ASP A 137 7.38 -7.67 20.22
C ASP A 137 8.33 -6.66 19.55
N SER A 138 9.51 -6.41 20.15
CA SER A 138 10.54 -5.58 19.53
C SER A 138 11.11 -6.18 18.26
N ASP A 139 11.38 -7.49 18.24
CA ASP A 139 11.90 -8.18 17.06
C ASP A 139 10.85 -8.29 15.97
N ARG A 140 9.58 -8.51 16.35
CA ARG A 140 8.44 -8.49 15.41
C ARG A 140 8.28 -7.13 14.76
N LEU A 141 8.43 -6.03 15.51
CA LEU A 141 8.42 -4.67 14.97
C LEU A 141 9.53 -4.49 13.94
N ASP A 142 10.78 -4.86 14.27
CA ASP A 142 11.89 -4.77 13.32
C ASP A 142 11.61 -5.55 12.05
N ARG A 143 11.06 -6.76 12.16
CA ARG A 143 10.70 -7.57 11.00
C ARG A 143 9.65 -6.91 10.12
N ILE A 144 8.57 -6.38 10.70
CA ILE A 144 7.52 -5.69 9.96
C ILE A 144 8.06 -4.44 9.27
N TYR A 145 8.88 -3.63 9.97
CA TYR A 145 9.54 -2.46 9.39
C TYR A 145 10.49 -2.84 8.24
N GLN A 146 11.27 -3.91 8.44
CA GLN A 146 12.19 -4.41 7.41
C GLN A 146 11.44 -4.89 6.16
N GLN A 147 10.30 -5.57 6.35
CA GLN A 147 9.48 -6.08 5.25
C GLN A 147 8.77 -4.97 4.49
N ILE A 148 8.23 -3.95 5.16
CA ILE A 148 7.45 -2.87 4.55
C ILE A 148 8.33 -1.70 4.10
N LEU A 149 9.30 -1.29 4.95
CA LEU A 149 10.09 -0.06 4.77
C LEU A 149 11.58 -0.33 4.53
N CYS A 150 11.98 -1.60 4.41
CA CYS A 150 13.36 -2.02 4.15
C CYS A 150 14.40 -1.53 5.18
N ARG A 151 13.99 -1.22 6.41
CA ARG A 151 14.83 -0.80 7.52
C ARG A 151 14.31 -1.29 8.86
N ASN A 152 15.13 -1.28 9.89
CA ASN A 152 14.67 -1.54 11.24
C ASN A 152 13.89 -0.33 11.80
N ALA A 153 13.01 -0.61 12.76
CA ALA A 153 12.33 0.43 13.52
C ALA A 153 13.34 1.17 14.41
N THR A 154 13.23 2.49 14.47
CA THR A 154 14.00 3.28 15.45
C THR A 154 13.50 3.04 16.87
N ALA A 155 14.32 3.40 17.87
CA ALA A 155 13.92 3.28 19.28
C ALA A 155 12.63 4.06 19.59
N GLU A 156 12.47 5.24 18.98
CA GLU A 156 11.25 6.06 19.15
C GLU A 156 10.02 5.42 18.49
N GLU A 157 10.16 4.81 17.32
CA GLU A 157 9.08 4.11 16.64
C GLU A 157 8.64 2.87 17.41
N LYS A 158 9.60 2.10 17.94
CA LYS A 158 9.31 0.98 18.84
C LYS A 158 8.54 1.44 20.07
N GLN A 159 9.00 2.53 20.71
CA GLN A 159 8.33 3.06 21.89
C GLN A 159 6.91 3.53 21.58
N ARG A 160 6.69 4.19 20.43
CA ARG A 160 5.35 4.61 20.00
C ARG A 160 4.44 3.42 19.72
N ALA A 161 4.94 2.38 19.06
CA ALA A 161 4.19 1.15 18.80
C ALA A 161 3.81 0.43 20.09
N MET A 162 4.74 0.27 21.03
CA MET A 162 4.47 -0.37 22.32
C MET A 162 3.44 0.42 23.15
N ASN A 163 3.54 1.75 23.17
CA ASN A 163 2.56 2.62 23.82
C ASN A 163 1.15 2.49 23.18
N TYR A 164 1.09 2.35 21.85
CA TYR A 164 -0.16 2.09 21.15
C TYR A 164 -0.75 0.74 21.56
N PHE A 165 0.05 -0.33 21.57
CA PHE A 165 -0.40 -1.66 21.95
C PHE A 165 -0.90 -1.70 23.41
N GLU A 166 -0.21 -1.03 24.30
CA GLU A 166 -0.62 -0.93 25.70
C GLU A 166 -1.97 -0.20 25.84
N LYS A 167 -2.15 0.94 25.17
CA LYS A 167 -3.41 1.69 25.18
C LYS A 167 -4.58 0.87 24.62
N VAL A 168 -4.36 0.11 23.54
CA VAL A 168 -5.38 -0.76 22.96
C VAL A 168 -5.75 -1.88 23.93
N ARG A 169 -4.77 -2.52 24.58
CA ARG A 169 -5.01 -3.56 25.59
C ARG A 169 -5.79 -3.00 26.80
N GLN A 170 -5.41 -1.81 27.29
CA GLN A 170 -6.11 -1.12 28.38
C GLN A 170 -7.57 -0.80 27.98
N TRP A 171 -7.78 -0.24 26.80
CA TRP A 171 -9.12 0.06 26.30
C TRP A 171 -9.99 -1.21 26.18
N ARG A 172 -9.44 -2.27 25.62
CA ARG A 172 -10.11 -3.58 25.51
C ARG A 172 -10.54 -4.11 26.88
N ASN A 173 -9.64 -4.06 27.87
CA ASN A 173 -9.93 -4.53 29.21
C ASN A 173 -10.99 -3.70 29.91
N SER A 174 -10.97 -2.36 29.72
CA SER A 174 -11.93 -1.43 30.35
C SER A 174 -13.32 -1.45 29.71
N SER A 175 -13.40 -1.74 28.41
CA SER A 175 -14.67 -1.71 27.66
C SER A 175 -15.45 -3.02 27.70
N GLY A 176 -14.89 -4.09 28.30
CA GLY A 176 -15.49 -5.43 28.31
C GLY A 176 -15.56 -6.12 26.93
N ARG A 177 -14.92 -5.55 25.91
CA ARG A 177 -14.88 -6.03 24.51
C ARG A 177 -13.68 -6.93 24.24
N GLN A 178 -13.37 -7.85 25.13
CA GLN A 178 -12.21 -8.73 24.97
C GLN A 178 -12.33 -9.67 23.76
N GLU A 179 -13.55 -10.02 23.36
CA GLU A 179 -13.79 -10.90 22.22
C GLU A 179 -13.80 -10.16 20.88
N ASP A 180 -14.07 -8.83 20.89
CA ASP A 180 -14.27 -8.05 19.66
C ASP A 180 -12.95 -7.59 19.00
N PHE A 181 -11.83 -7.59 19.74
CA PHE A 181 -10.55 -7.07 19.22
C PHE A 181 -9.34 -7.82 19.80
N SER A 182 -8.80 -8.75 19.02
CA SER A 182 -7.67 -9.60 19.43
C SER A 182 -6.31 -8.86 19.33
N ASP A 183 -5.28 -9.42 19.99
CA ASP A 183 -3.89 -8.92 19.81
C ASP A 183 -3.45 -9.00 18.34
N GLN A 184 -3.88 -10.02 17.60
CA GLN A 184 -3.60 -10.12 16.17
C GLN A 184 -4.21 -8.97 15.38
N GLN A 185 -5.47 -8.60 15.63
CA GLN A 185 -6.12 -7.45 14.99
C GLN A 185 -5.44 -6.12 15.32
N MET A 186 -4.89 -5.99 16.53
CA MET A 186 -4.07 -4.84 16.91
C MET A 186 -2.81 -4.73 16.06
N TRP A 187 -2.11 -5.84 15.82
CA TRP A 187 -0.96 -5.88 14.92
C TRP A 187 -1.35 -5.60 13.47
N HIS A 188 -2.51 -6.12 12.98
CA HIS A 188 -3.02 -5.83 11.64
C HIS A 188 -3.26 -4.32 11.46
N SER A 189 -3.95 -3.68 12.41
CA SER A 189 -4.18 -2.23 12.39
C SER A 189 -2.88 -1.44 12.36
N PHE A 190 -1.88 -1.85 13.15
CA PHE A 190 -0.56 -1.23 13.14
C PHE A 190 0.14 -1.41 11.77
N CYS A 191 0.17 -2.60 11.23
CA CYS A 191 0.76 -2.90 9.93
C CYS A 191 0.09 -2.07 8.81
N GLN A 192 -1.23 -1.95 8.85
CA GLN A 192 -1.99 -1.12 7.92
C GLN A 192 -1.58 0.35 7.97
N THR A 193 -1.29 0.90 9.17
CA THR A 193 -0.80 2.28 9.28
C THR A 193 0.58 2.47 8.64
N LEU A 194 1.45 1.47 8.69
CA LEU A 194 2.75 1.51 8.01
C LEU A 194 2.60 1.48 6.50
N LEU A 195 1.73 0.62 5.97
CA LEU A 195 1.41 0.59 4.53
C LEU A 195 0.79 1.90 4.03
N ALA A 196 0.04 2.62 4.89
CA ALA A 196 -0.54 3.93 4.58
C ALA A 196 0.43 5.10 4.83
N SER A 197 1.65 4.84 5.29
CA SER A 197 2.61 5.88 5.63
C SER A 197 3.18 6.58 4.39
N SER A 198 3.59 7.82 4.57
CA SER A 198 4.29 8.55 3.51
C SER A 198 5.62 7.90 3.13
N GLU A 199 6.29 7.22 4.07
CA GLU A 199 7.55 6.52 3.80
C GLU A 199 7.35 5.32 2.85
N PHE A 200 6.20 4.66 2.91
CA PHE A 200 5.86 3.59 1.97
C PHE A 200 5.43 4.11 0.59
N LEU A 201 4.80 5.28 0.55
CA LEU A 201 4.18 5.82 -0.68
C LEU A 201 5.10 6.73 -1.50
N TYR A 202 6.21 7.19 -0.94
CA TYR A 202 7.12 8.14 -1.58
C TYR A 202 8.55 7.59 -1.65
N LEU A 203 9.23 7.93 -2.71
CA LEU A 203 10.67 7.78 -2.87
C LEU A 203 11.34 9.09 -2.44
N ASP A 204 12.33 9.00 -1.56
CA ASP A 204 13.17 10.11 -1.11
C ASP A 204 14.53 10.09 -1.79
#